data_a9837f67d0568e08ff911764fd78f8ae
#
_entry.id   a9837f67d0568e08ff911764fd78f8ae
#
_cell.length_a   1.000
_cell.length_b   1.000
_cell.length_c   1.000
_cell.angle_alpha   90.00
_cell.angle_beta   90.00
_cell.angle_gamma   90.00
#
_symmetry.space_group_name_H-M   'P 1'
#
loop_
_entity.id
_entity.type
_entity.pdbx_description
1 polymer ?
#
loop_
_entity_poly.entity_id
_entity_poly.type
_entity_poly.pdbx_seq_one_letter_code
_entity_poly.pdbx_strand_id
1 'polypeptide(L)'
;MSLKRIAIWLGVTFIDAILAWSVVVLSTNSSYGLAVIVVLLLIFIDYALINPKGYPFLYMIPALIFMMILTVYPIYYTFQIAFENYMTGYMWSRQQVMDTLLNTIVIKPNPKYFDYSVYTLYKGYVPSERFVLLLKGEDGKLYIAEMPQQSGKRYISRFEMLTDGSVSIDGMTYSIVRSVKDPSKIISITSQNGVYNYFYNPADHDTFPNLKFFNMHYSSILSDTEFVNPQVGTLFFTNKYGFSKLVTAKYEYTLSRMTVLENGKNVEKTVLINTITGMPVIERDYAFWNVDPETGKKTKIMGYYGYAGLKNFKDLLTNKQIMSPFLSVFIWTFEWAALSVFFTFSVGLILAIILNNRRMKFRSIYRTLLIIPWAIPAFISIIMFRVGFFNVSFGIINKIFLEKWLHLGPIDWFGNAFWAKVALLLVNTWLGFPYMMVISLGALQSIPNELYEAASIDGASKWHAFWKITFPLLMIPLAPLLVASFAFNFNNFNVIYLLTGGGPPIPNSITPAGQTDILLSYTYNLAFGGASGRNYGLAAAISILIFIIIATISAVNFKLSGSFEEVNK
;
A
#
# COMPACT_ATOMS: atom_id res chain seq x y z
N MET A 1 -19.65 -30.77 -36.43
CA MET A 1 -18.64 -30.01 -35.73
C MET A 1 -17.83 -30.96 -34.85
N SER A 2 -16.51 -31.00 -34.90
CA SER A 2 -15.75 -31.92 -34.08
C SER A 2 -15.86 -31.55 -32.58
N LEU A 3 -15.87 -32.57 -31.68
CA LEU A 3 -15.96 -32.36 -30.22
C LEU A 3 -14.94 -31.34 -29.72
N LYS A 4 -13.77 -31.33 -30.34
CA LYS A 4 -12.68 -30.36 -30.05
C LYS A 4 -13.07 -28.91 -30.35
N ARG A 5 -13.80 -28.66 -31.45
CA ARG A 5 -14.31 -27.32 -31.77
C ARG A 5 -15.41 -26.86 -30.81
N ILE A 6 -16.29 -27.78 -30.40
CA ILE A 6 -17.35 -27.48 -29.43
C ILE A 6 -16.72 -27.09 -28.08
N ALA A 7 -15.70 -27.84 -27.59
CA ALA A 7 -15.00 -27.53 -26.35
C ALA A 7 -14.30 -26.14 -26.39
N ILE A 8 -13.68 -25.79 -27.52
CA ILE A 8 -13.05 -24.47 -27.70
C ILE A 8 -14.11 -23.36 -27.64
N TRP A 9 -15.20 -23.50 -28.37
CA TRP A 9 -16.27 -22.49 -28.35
C TRP A 9 -16.92 -22.32 -26.97
N LEU A 10 -17.14 -23.41 -26.23
CA LEU A 10 -17.63 -23.35 -24.85
C LEU A 10 -16.63 -22.63 -23.92
N GLY A 11 -15.35 -22.91 -24.07
CA GLY A 11 -14.31 -22.20 -23.31
C GLY A 11 -14.27 -20.69 -23.58
N VAL A 12 -14.40 -20.31 -24.84
CA VAL A 12 -14.45 -18.90 -25.26
C VAL A 12 -15.67 -18.21 -24.70
N THR A 13 -16.86 -18.77 -24.91
CA THR A 13 -18.12 -18.20 -24.38
C THR A 13 -18.08 -18.04 -22.86
N PHE A 14 -17.40 -18.94 -22.15
CA PHE A 14 -17.20 -18.83 -20.71
C PHE A 14 -16.29 -17.66 -20.33
N ILE A 15 -15.18 -17.45 -21.06
CA ILE A 15 -14.29 -16.31 -20.87
C ILE A 15 -15.01 -14.99 -21.16
N ASP A 16 -15.76 -14.93 -22.25
CA ASP A 16 -16.54 -13.75 -22.64
C ASP A 16 -17.59 -13.40 -21.60
N ALA A 17 -18.26 -14.41 -21.05
CA ALA A 17 -19.24 -14.22 -19.97
C ALA A 17 -18.58 -13.61 -18.70
N ILE A 18 -17.39 -14.09 -18.33
CA ILE A 18 -16.64 -13.55 -17.19
C ILE A 18 -16.20 -12.11 -17.47
N LEU A 19 -15.69 -11.82 -18.65
CA LEU A 19 -15.24 -10.47 -19.02
C LEU A 19 -16.43 -9.50 -19.10
N ALA A 20 -17.54 -9.91 -19.71
CA ALA A 20 -18.76 -9.12 -19.78
C ALA A 20 -19.34 -8.83 -18.37
N TRP A 21 -19.37 -9.84 -17.50
CA TRP A 21 -19.75 -9.66 -16.11
C TRP A 21 -18.82 -8.69 -15.37
N SER A 22 -17.52 -8.80 -15.60
CA SER A 22 -16.52 -7.87 -15.03
C SER A 22 -16.77 -6.43 -15.47
N VAL A 23 -17.14 -6.19 -16.74
CA VAL A 23 -17.52 -4.86 -17.24
C VAL A 23 -18.72 -4.29 -16.46
N VAL A 24 -19.74 -5.11 -16.21
CA VAL A 24 -20.92 -4.68 -15.43
C VAL A 24 -20.51 -4.31 -14.01
N VAL A 25 -19.75 -5.16 -13.33
CA VAL A 25 -19.28 -4.92 -11.95
C VAL A 25 -18.40 -3.66 -11.87
N LEU A 26 -17.48 -3.46 -12.82
CA LEU A 26 -16.63 -2.28 -12.87
C LEU A 26 -17.42 -1.00 -13.13
N SER A 27 -18.44 -1.07 -13.99
CA SER A 27 -19.31 0.06 -14.29
C SER A 27 -20.19 0.45 -13.10
N THR A 28 -20.74 -0.52 -12.38
CA THR A 28 -21.54 -0.27 -11.16
C THR A 28 -20.70 0.34 -10.04
N ASN A 29 -19.41 0.01 -9.99
CA ASN A 29 -18.45 0.59 -9.04
C ASN A 29 -17.79 1.89 -9.56
N SER A 30 -18.33 2.52 -10.59
CA SER A 30 -17.85 3.77 -11.20
C SER A 30 -16.40 3.70 -11.72
N SER A 31 -15.87 2.51 -11.97
CA SER A 31 -14.52 2.27 -12.50
C SER A 31 -14.52 2.21 -14.03
N TYR A 32 -15.06 3.25 -14.68
CA TYR A 32 -15.29 3.30 -16.12
C TYR A 32 -14.02 3.08 -16.97
N GLY A 33 -12.87 3.61 -16.53
CA GLY A 33 -11.61 3.43 -17.26
C GLY A 33 -11.18 1.96 -17.35
N LEU A 34 -11.33 1.20 -16.28
CA LEU A 34 -11.08 -0.24 -16.29
C LEU A 34 -12.12 -1.00 -17.11
N ALA A 35 -13.37 -0.60 -17.04
CA ALA A 35 -14.43 -1.21 -17.85
C ALA A 35 -14.11 -1.08 -19.34
N VAL A 36 -13.64 0.08 -19.81
CA VAL A 36 -13.22 0.30 -21.21
C VAL A 36 -12.05 -0.62 -21.59
N ILE A 37 -11.06 -0.78 -20.72
CA ILE A 37 -9.91 -1.67 -20.97
C ILE A 37 -10.39 -3.13 -21.13
N VAL A 38 -11.29 -3.60 -20.27
CA VAL A 38 -11.86 -4.97 -20.35
C VAL A 38 -12.69 -5.14 -21.63
N VAL A 39 -13.46 -4.13 -22.06
CA VAL A 39 -14.19 -4.15 -23.33
C VAL A 39 -13.23 -4.27 -24.52
N LEU A 40 -12.14 -3.49 -24.53
CA LEU A 40 -11.14 -3.58 -25.60
C LEU A 40 -10.47 -4.96 -25.65
N LEU A 41 -10.20 -5.55 -24.48
CA LEU A 41 -9.66 -6.91 -24.39
C LEU A 41 -10.65 -7.94 -24.95
N LEU A 42 -11.96 -7.83 -24.61
CA LEU A 42 -13.00 -8.70 -25.13
C LEU A 42 -13.09 -8.61 -26.66
N ILE A 43 -13.15 -7.39 -27.21
CA ILE A 43 -13.17 -7.17 -28.66
C ILE A 43 -11.93 -7.78 -29.33
N PHE A 44 -10.75 -7.65 -28.71
CA PHE A 44 -9.50 -8.22 -29.25
C PHE A 44 -9.52 -9.75 -29.26
N ILE A 45 -10.04 -10.37 -28.19
CA ILE A 45 -10.19 -11.84 -28.09
C ILE A 45 -11.14 -12.34 -29.18
N ASP A 46 -12.31 -11.71 -29.32
CA ASP A 46 -13.30 -12.07 -30.34
C ASP A 46 -12.74 -11.91 -31.77
N TYR A 47 -12.05 -10.79 -32.03
CA TYR A 47 -11.39 -10.58 -33.32
C TYR A 47 -10.36 -11.68 -33.63
N ALA A 48 -9.53 -12.05 -32.63
CA ALA A 48 -8.52 -13.08 -32.78
C ALA A 48 -9.12 -14.48 -33.02
N LEU A 49 -10.33 -14.73 -32.51
CA LEU A 49 -11.04 -16.00 -32.66
C LEU A 49 -11.79 -16.13 -33.98
N ILE A 50 -12.40 -15.04 -34.45
CA ILE A 50 -13.21 -15.02 -35.68
C ILE A 50 -12.30 -14.99 -36.92
N ASN A 51 -11.16 -14.28 -36.85
CA ASN A 51 -10.27 -14.10 -37.99
C ASN A 51 -9.18 -15.20 -38.02
N PRO A 52 -9.08 -16.02 -39.08
CA PRO A 52 -8.03 -17.02 -39.21
C PRO A 52 -6.60 -16.47 -39.08
N LYS A 53 -6.37 -15.22 -39.51
CA LYS A 53 -5.08 -14.52 -39.32
C LYS A 53 -4.81 -14.14 -37.87
N GLY A 54 -5.84 -14.16 -37.02
CA GLY A 54 -5.77 -13.87 -35.60
C GLY A 54 -5.37 -15.07 -34.71
N TYR A 55 -5.42 -16.31 -35.24
CA TYR A 55 -5.10 -17.50 -34.45
C TYR A 55 -3.75 -17.46 -33.71
N PRO A 56 -2.65 -16.93 -34.26
CA PRO A 56 -1.39 -16.81 -33.53
C PRO A 56 -1.52 -15.96 -32.25
N PHE A 57 -2.40 -14.96 -32.24
CA PHE A 57 -2.63 -14.07 -31.09
C PHE A 57 -3.35 -14.77 -29.92
N LEU A 58 -4.08 -15.88 -30.18
CA LEU A 58 -4.71 -16.67 -29.13
C LEU A 58 -3.70 -17.22 -28.11
N TYR A 59 -2.50 -17.57 -28.58
CA TYR A 59 -1.40 -18.03 -27.70
C TYR A 59 -0.87 -16.89 -26.82
N MET A 60 -1.08 -15.63 -27.21
CA MET A 60 -0.66 -14.46 -26.44
C MET A 60 -1.71 -14.04 -25.39
N ILE A 61 -2.96 -14.51 -25.48
CA ILE A 61 -4.07 -14.12 -24.59
C ILE A 61 -3.72 -14.29 -23.11
N PRO A 62 -3.19 -15.44 -22.63
CA PRO A 62 -2.82 -15.57 -21.23
C PRO A 62 -1.78 -14.51 -20.79
N ALA A 63 -0.76 -14.27 -21.62
CA ALA A 63 0.26 -13.26 -21.36
C ALA A 63 -0.34 -11.84 -21.34
N LEU A 64 -1.26 -11.53 -22.26
CA LEU A 64 -1.96 -10.24 -22.30
C LEU A 64 -2.86 -10.03 -21.08
N ILE A 65 -3.58 -11.06 -20.63
CA ILE A 65 -4.38 -10.98 -19.40
C ILE A 65 -3.49 -10.69 -18.19
N PHE A 66 -2.38 -11.42 -18.03
CA PHE A 66 -1.43 -11.15 -16.94
C PHE A 66 -0.82 -9.75 -17.06
N MET A 67 -0.46 -9.30 -18.26
CA MET A 67 0.02 -7.95 -18.49
C MET A 67 -1.02 -6.90 -18.10
N MET A 68 -2.29 -7.09 -18.47
CA MET A 68 -3.38 -6.18 -18.10
C MET A 68 -3.56 -6.09 -16.58
N ILE A 69 -3.57 -7.23 -15.87
CA ILE A 69 -3.78 -7.27 -14.43
C ILE A 69 -2.54 -6.77 -13.67
N LEU A 70 -1.34 -7.22 -14.05
CA LEU A 70 -0.13 -7.00 -13.26
C LEU A 70 0.66 -5.75 -13.69
N THR A 71 0.41 -5.22 -14.88
CA THR A 71 1.15 -4.04 -15.40
C THR A 71 0.22 -2.88 -15.70
N VAL A 72 -0.78 -3.07 -16.58
CA VAL A 72 -1.63 -1.96 -17.02
C VAL A 72 -2.52 -1.44 -15.90
N TYR A 73 -3.12 -2.33 -15.10
CA TYR A 73 -3.97 -1.92 -13.98
C TYR A 73 -3.22 -1.11 -12.90
N PRO A 74 -2.04 -1.54 -12.38
CA PRO A 74 -1.27 -0.72 -11.44
C PRO A 74 -0.84 0.63 -12.03
N ILE A 75 -0.49 0.69 -13.32
CA ILE A 75 -0.17 1.96 -13.99
C ILE A 75 -1.39 2.87 -14.00
N TYR A 76 -2.54 2.39 -14.47
CA TYR A 76 -3.80 3.14 -14.48
C TYR A 76 -4.14 3.66 -13.06
N TYR A 77 -4.07 2.78 -12.06
CA TYR A 77 -4.37 3.13 -10.67
C TYR A 77 -3.40 4.16 -10.10
N THR A 78 -2.10 4.08 -10.45
CA THR A 78 -1.11 5.10 -10.09
C THR A 78 -1.46 6.45 -10.70
N PHE A 79 -1.88 6.48 -11.99
CA PHE A 79 -2.35 7.71 -12.63
C PHE A 79 -3.57 8.27 -11.91
N GLN A 80 -4.56 7.46 -11.57
CA GLN A 80 -5.74 7.91 -10.84
C GLN A 80 -5.37 8.54 -9.50
N ILE A 81 -4.60 7.84 -8.67
CA ILE A 81 -4.17 8.32 -7.34
C ILE A 81 -3.36 9.61 -7.42
N ALA A 82 -2.57 9.82 -8.47
CA ALA A 82 -1.78 11.04 -8.64
C ALA A 82 -2.65 12.32 -8.70
N PHE A 83 -3.90 12.19 -9.13
CA PHE A 83 -4.89 13.29 -9.19
C PHE A 83 -5.85 13.31 -7.99
N GLU A 84 -5.64 12.46 -7.00
CA GLU A 84 -6.44 12.38 -5.78
C GLU A 84 -5.67 12.91 -4.55
N ASN A 85 -6.40 13.29 -3.51
CA ASN A 85 -5.82 13.66 -2.21
C ASN A 85 -5.57 12.44 -1.31
N TYR A 86 -5.26 11.28 -1.90
CA TYR A 86 -5.13 10.00 -1.21
C TYR A 86 -3.90 9.97 -0.30
N MET A 87 -4.12 10.07 1.02
CA MET A 87 -3.09 10.13 2.05
C MET A 87 -3.62 9.67 3.41
N THR A 88 -2.76 9.52 4.40
CA THR A 88 -3.18 9.20 5.77
C THR A 88 -4.26 10.18 6.25
N GLY A 89 -5.38 9.66 6.75
CA GLY A 89 -6.55 10.44 7.15
C GLY A 89 -7.49 10.85 6.00
N TYR A 90 -7.23 10.36 4.77
CA TYR A 90 -8.05 10.53 3.57
C TYR A 90 -8.07 9.26 2.71
N MET A 91 -8.17 8.09 3.38
CA MET A 91 -8.07 6.78 2.71
C MET A 91 -9.44 6.16 2.40
N TRP A 92 -10.51 6.70 2.97
CA TRP A 92 -11.86 6.17 2.86
C TRP A 92 -12.67 6.96 1.84
N SER A 93 -13.66 6.32 1.22
CA SER A 93 -14.61 7.06 0.37
C SER A 93 -15.51 7.97 1.22
N ARG A 94 -16.09 9.00 0.58
CA ARG A 94 -17.04 9.89 1.26
C ARG A 94 -18.18 9.11 1.93
N GLN A 95 -18.69 8.07 1.25
CA GLN A 95 -19.78 7.25 1.78
C GLN A 95 -19.33 6.42 2.98
N GLN A 96 -18.15 5.81 2.95
CA GLN A 96 -17.59 5.07 4.09
C GLN A 96 -17.41 5.97 5.31
N VAL A 97 -16.89 7.19 5.11
CA VAL A 97 -16.76 8.18 6.20
C VAL A 97 -18.12 8.56 6.74
N MET A 98 -19.10 8.83 5.87
CA MET A 98 -20.47 9.16 6.28
C MET A 98 -21.11 8.00 7.07
N ASP A 99 -21.01 6.77 6.58
CA ASP A 99 -21.53 5.59 7.28
C ASP A 99 -20.83 5.40 8.64
N THR A 100 -19.52 5.67 8.72
CA THR A 100 -18.77 5.61 9.99
C THR A 100 -19.25 6.68 10.99
N LEU A 101 -19.42 7.93 10.53
CA LEU A 101 -19.89 9.01 11.39
C LEU A 101 -21.31 8.73 11.90
N LEU A 102 -22.22 8.26 11.03
CA LEU A 102 -23.58 7.92 11.41
C LEU A 102 -23.67 6.74 12.40
N ASN A 103 -22.63 5.90 12.45
CA ASN A 103 -22.54 4.78 13.41
C ASN A 103 -21.67 5.11 14.63
N THR A 104 -21.10 6.31 14.70
CA THR A 104 -20.34 6.73 15.88
C THR A 104 -21.28 7.01 17.04
N ILE A 105 -21.07 6.31 18.17
CA ILE A 105 -21.84 6.47 19.40
C ILE A 105 -21.06 7.29 20.42
N VAL A 106 -21.78 8.07 21.21
CA VAL A 106 -21.24 8.81 22.35
C VAL A 106 -21.98 8.45 23.62
N ILE A 107 -21.23 8.18 24.67
CA ILE A 107 -21.77 7.87 26.00
C ILE A 107 -22.41 9.12 26.58
N LYS A 108 -23.64 9.01 27.08
CA LYS A 108 -24.35 10.12 27.73
C LYS A 108 -23.64 10.60 29.01
N PRO A 109 -23.76 11.88 29.38
CA PRO A 109 -23.41 12.30 30.73
C PRO A 109 -24.18 11.47 31.76
N ASN A 110 -23.53 11.05 32.84
CA ASN A 110 -24.07 10.12 33.86
C ASN A 110 -24.62 8.81 33.26
N PRO A 111 -23.75 7.99 32.65
CA PRO A 111 -24.17 6.81 31.96
C PRO A 111 -24.64 5.74 32.94
N LYS A 112 -25.67 4.98 32.55
CA LYS A 112 -26.09 3.77 33.25
C LYS A 112 -25.47 2.57 32.58
N TYR A 113 -24.88 1.68 33.36
CA TYR A 113 -24.24 0.46 32.86
C TYR A 113 -25.11 -0.74 33.17
N PHE A 114 -25.09 -1.73 32.31
CA PHE A 114 -25.83 -2.97 32.43
C PHE A 114 -24.91 -4.15 32.16
N ASP A 115 -24.86 -5.07 33.10
CA ASP A 115 -24.31 -6.41 32.88
C ASP A 115 -25.34 -7.23 32.09
N TYR A 116 -24.88 -8.18 31.30
CA TYR A 116 -25.79 -9.01 30.53
C TYR A 116 -25.44 -10.49 30.61
N SER A 117 -26.46 -11.32 30.38
CA SER A 117 -26.34 -12.77 30.21
C SER A 117 -27.14 -13.20 28.99
N VAL A 118 -26.58 -14.08 28.19
CA VAL A 118 -27.23 -14.62 27.00
C VAL A 118 -27.93 -15.92 27.33
N TYR A 119 -29.18 -16.04 26.88
CA TYR A 119 -29.99 -17.25 27.00
C TYR A 119 -30.39 -17.65 25.58
N THR A 120 -30.20 -18.93 25.21
CA THR A 120 -30.47 -19.41 23.84
C THR A 120 -31.41 -20.61 23.83
N LEU A 121 -32.14 -20.76 22.76
CA LEU A 121 -32.88 -21.98 22.44
C LEU A 121 -31.91 -23.06 21.96
N TYR A 122 -32.09 -24.30 22.44
CA TYR A 122 -31.31 -25.44 21.97
C TYR A 122 -32.14 -26.29 20.98
N LYS A 123 -31.54 -26.72 19.90
CA LYS A 123 -32.03 -27.77 18.99
C LYS A 123 -31.24 -29.04 19.29
N GLY A 124 -31.75 -29.90 20.13
CA GLY A 124 -30.99 -31.01 20.72
C GLY A 124 -29.88 -30.47 21.62
N TYR A 125 -28.61 -30.77 21.31
CA TYR A 125 -27.44 -30.31 22.07
C TYR A 125 -26.76 -29.06 21.49
N VAL A 126 -27.26 -28.53 20.35
CA VAL A 126 -26.64 -27.40 19.68
C VAL A 126 -27.42 -26.11 19.97
N PRO A 127 -26.72 -25.02 20.41
CA PRO A 127 -27.36 -23.73 20.59
C PRO A 127 -27.85 -23.20 19.25
N SER A 128 -29.02 -22.56 19.25
CA SER A 128 -29.59 -21.96 18.03
C SER A 128 -29.22 -20.50 17.91
N GLU A 129 -29.51 -19.91 16.73
CA GLU A 129 -29.32 -18.47 16.50
C GLU A 129 -30.38 -17.61 17.23
N ARG A 130 -31.41 -18.22 17.86
CA ARG A 130 -32.43 -17.50 18.62
C ARG A 130 -31.99 -17.37 20.08
N PHE A 131 -31.86 -16.13 20.51
CA PHE A 131 -31.44 -15.80 21.87
C PHE A 131 -32.20 -14.61 22.45
N VAL A 132 -32.16 -14.48 23.74
CA VAL A 132 -32.61 -13.30 24.50
C VAL A 132 -31.52 -12.89 25.49
N LEU A 133 -31.50 -11.62 25.88
CA LEU A 133 -30.57 -11.13 26.89
C LEU A 133 -31.29 -10.84 28.19
N LEU A 134 -30.69 -11.27 29.28
CA LEU A 134 -31.03 -10.79 30.62
C LEU A 134 -30.06 -9.67 30.97
N LEU A 135 -30.57 -8.47 31.21
CA LEU A 135 -29.78 -7.29 31.57
C LEU A 135 -29.97 -7.02 33.07
N LYS A 136 -28.87 -6.68 33.73
CA LYS A 136 -28.88 -6.29 35.14
C LYS A 136 -28.30 -4.89 35.27
N GLY A 137 -29.12 -3.93 35.67
CA GLY A 137 -28.70 -2.58 35.97
C GLY A 137 -27.87 -2.46 37.24
N GLU A 138 -27.14 -1.36 37.39
CA GLU A 138 -26.38 -1.05 38.63
C GLU A 138 -27.29 -0.89 39.86
N ASP A 139 -28.57 -0.57 39.65
CA ASP A 139 -29.60 -0.51 40.67
C ASP A 139 -30.14 -1.90 41.07
N GLY A 140 -29.57 -2.97 40.50
CA GLY A 140 -29.98 -4.35 40.76
C GLY A 140 -31.24 -4.78 40.01
N LYS A 141 -31.92 -3.90 39.30
CA LYS A 141 -33.12 -4.23 38.52
C LYS A 141 -32.76 -5.11 37.34
N LEU A 142 -33.66 -6.03 37.03
CA LEU A 142 -33.51 -6.96 35.92
C LEU A 142 -34.40 -6.54 34.75
N TYR A 143 -33.88 -6.71 33.55
CA TYR A 143 -34.61 -6.44 32.30
C TYR A 143 -34.40 -7.61 31.36
N ILE A 144 -35.37 -7.90 30.53
CA ILE A 144 -35.23 -8.84 29.41
C ILE A 144 -35.21 -8.03 28.13
N ALA A 145 -34.22 -8.31 27.28
CA ALA A 145 -34.15 -7.81 25.92
C ALA A 145 -34.47 -8.94 24.93
N GLU A 146 -35.43 -8.69 24.07
CA GLU A 146 -35.83 -9.65 23.05
C GLU A 146 -34.75 -9.86 21.98
N MET A 147 -34.93 -10.89 21.14
CA MET A 147 -34.04 -11.12 20.03
C MET A 147 -34.01 -9.90 19.08
N PRO A 148 -32.81 -9.40 18.73
CA PRO A 148 -32.70 -8.27 17.81
C PRO A 148 -33.38 -8.52 16.46
N GLN A 149 -34.16 -7.54 16.01
CA GLN A 149 -34.83 -7.56 14.70
C GLN A 149 -34.12 -6.61 13.76
N GLN A 150 -33.89 -7.06 12.53
CA GLN A 150 -33.24 -6.24 11.51
C GLN A 150 -34.15 -5.09 11.06
N SER A 151 -33.66 -3.86 11.17
CA SER A 151 -34.33 -2.65 10.70
C SER A 151 -33.37 -1.87 9.79
N GLY A 152 -33.48 -2.06 8.49
CA GLY A 152 -32.56 -1.50 7.52
C GLY A 152 -31.15 -2.08 7.64
N LYS A 153 -30.16 -1.22 7.92
CA LYS A 153 -28.76 -1.63 8.12
C LYS A 153 -28.41 -1.97 9.58
N ARG A 154 -29.37 -1.85 10.53
CA ARG A 154 -29.15 -2.00 11.98
C ARG A 154 -30.08 -3.05 12.53
N TYR A 155 -29.78 -3.47 13.77
CA TYR A 155 -30.65 -4.31 14.55
C TYR A 155 -31.25 -3.52 15.71
N ILE A 156 -32.53 -3.73 15.99
CA ILE A 156 -33.24 -3.12 17.12
C ILE A 156 -33.73 -4.24 18.02
N SER A 157 -33.47 -4.11 19.32
CA SER A 157 -33.97 -4.98 20.35
C SER A 157 -34.70 -4.13 21.39
N ARG A 158 -35.92 -4.46 21.70
CA ARG A 158 -36.66 -3.83 22.79
C ARG A 158 -36.31 -4.55 24.10
N PHE A 159 -36.20 -3.78 25.17
CA PHE A 159 -36.00 -4.34 26.49
C PHE A 159 -36.91 -3.68 27.51
N GLU A 160 -37.44 -4.46 28.43
CA GLU A 160 -38.37 -4.00 29.45
C GLU A 160 -37.99 -4.57 30.84
N MET A 161 -38.37 -3.82 31.88
CA MET A 161 -38.10 -4.19 33.26
C MET A 161 -38.92 -5.39 33.68
N LEU A 162 -38.28 -6.34 34.32
CA LEU A 162 -38.93 -7.52 34.88
C LEU A 162 -39.74 -7.14 36.13
N THR A 163 -41.03 -7.42 36.15
CA THR A 163 -41.93 -7.20 37.25
C THR A 163 -42.49 -8.55 37.69
N ASP A 164 -42.36 -8.90 39.00
CA ASP A 164 -42.83 -10.17 39.56
C ASP A 164 -42.37 -11.43 38.81
N GLY A 165 -41.15 -11.39 38.26
CA GLY A 165 -40.53 -12.51 37.56
C GLY A 165 -40.98 -12.71 36.12
N SER A 166 -41.79 -11.82 35.56
CA SER A 166 -42.25 -11.85 34.18
C SER A 166 -42.28 -10.45 33.55
N VAL A 167 -42.28 -10.41 32.21
CA VAL A 167 -42.37 -9.18 31.41
C VAL A 167 -43.02 -9.48 30.07
N SER A 168 -43.82 -8.56 29.55
CA SER A 168 -44.37 -8.63 28.20
C SER A 168 -43.71 -7.60 27.28
N ILE A 169 -43.19 -8.07 26.15
CA ILE A 169 -42.55 -7.24 25.10
C ILE A 169 -43.23 -7.60 23.78
N ASP A 170 -43.80 -6.64 23.08
CA ASP A 170 -44.49 -6.82 21.79
C ASP A 170 -45.48 -8.00 21.76
N GLY A 171 -46.23 -8.22 22.86
CA GLY A 171 -47.22 -9.27 22.97
C GLY A 171 -46.64 -10.65 23.33
N MET A 172 -45.34 -10.79 23.49
CA MET A 172 -44.70 -11.99 23.98
C MET A 172 -44.37 -11.86 25.47
N THR A 173 -44.83 -12.82 26.27
CA THR A 173 -44.52 -12.86 27.69
C THR A 173 -43.28 -13.72 27.94
N TYR A 174 -42.32 -13.16 28.64
CA TYR A 174 -41.10 -13.81 29.09
C TYR A 174 -41.14 -13.97 30.62
N SER A 175 -40.80 -15.15 31.10
CA SER A 175 -40.77 -15.44 32.56
C SER A 175 -39.45 -16.12 32.91
N ILE A 176 -38.83 -15.69 34.03
CA ILE A 176 -37.58 -16.28 34.51
C ILE A 176 -37.84 -17.53 35.33
N VAL A 177 -36.98 -18.53 35.18
CA VAL A 177 -36.96 -19.73 36.01
C VAL A 177 -35.68 -19.72 36.85
N ARG A 178 -35.85 -19.78 38.17
CA ARG A 178 -34.72 -19.76 39.12
C ARG A 178 -34.31 -21.18 39.51
N SER A 179 -33.08 -21.36 39.91
CA SER A 179 -32.57 -22.63 40.40
C SER A 179 -33.22 -22.96 41.75
N VAL A 180 -33.64 -24.22 41.92
CA VAL A 180 -34.15 -24.71 43.20
C VAL A 180 -33.06 -24.78 44.28
N LYS A 181 -31.80 -25.02 43.85
CA LYS A 181 -30.64 -25.11 44.76
C LYS A 181 -30.09 -23.73 45.14
N ASP A 182 -30.21 -22.74 44.26
CA ASP A 182 -29.76 -21.38 44.49
C ASP A 182 -30.77 -20.40 43.84
N PRO A 183 -31.72 -19.87 44.62
CA PRO A 183 -32.72 -18.94 44.09
C PRO A 183 -32.18 -17.63 43.50
N SER A 184 -30.92 -17.30 43.79
CA SER A 184 -30.27 -16.13 43.21
C SER A 184 -29.90 -16.35 41.72
N LYS A 185 -29.75 -17.62 41.29
CA LYS A 185 -29.34 -18.02 39.96
C LYS A 185 -30.53 -18.26 39.03
N ILE A 186 -30.59 -17.52 37.92
CA ILE A 186 -31.57 -17.72 36.84
C ILE A 186 -31.00 -18.76 35.88
N ILE A 187 -31.72 -19.86 35.66
CA ILE A 187 -31.27 -21.00 34.83
C ILE A 187 -31.86 -20.98 33.45
N SER A 188 -33.06 -20.42 33.28
CA SER A 188 -33.72 -20.31 32.00
C SER A 188 -34.74 -19.18 31.95
N ILE A 189 -35.12 -18.77 30.74
CA ILE A 189 -36.19 -17.82 30.43
C ILE A 189 -37.20 -18.57 29.57
N THR A 190 -38.43 -18.58 29.95
CA THR A 190 -39.53 -19.22 29.19
C THR A 190 -40.34 -18.19 28.45
N SER A 191 -40.75 -18.51 27.24
CA SER A 191 -41.68 -17.71 26.44
C SER A 191 -42.60 -18.64 25.64
N GLN A 192 -43.56 -18.07 24.89
CA GLN A 192 -44.39 -18.81 23.96
C GLN A 192 -43.57 -19.52 22.84
N ASN A 193 -42.34 -19.04 22.57
CA ASN A 193 -41.44 -19.61 21.56
C ASN A 193 -40.55 -20.75 22.09
N GLY A 194 -40.59 -21.04 23.42
CA GLY A 194 -39.83 -22.11 24.02
C GLY A 194 -39.07 -21.70 25.26
N VAL A 195 -38.17 -22.59 25.68
CA VAL A 195 -37.31 -22.38 26.88
C VAL A 195 -35.90 -22.01 26.44
N TYR A 196 -35.51 -20.80 26.79
CA TYR A 196 -34.14 -20.28 26.54
C TYR A 196 -33.29 -20.63 27.75
N ASN A 197 -32.29 -21.47 27.57
CA ASN A 197 -31.39 -21.88 28.64
C ASN A 197 -30.17 -20.95 28.70
N TYR A 198 -29.59 -20.83 29.91
CA TYR A 198 -28.39 -20.06 30.13
C TYR A 198 -27.26 -20.52 29.20
N PHE A 199 -26.63 -19.59 28.56
CA PHE A 199 -25.58 -19.87 27.56
C PHE A 199 -24.26 -19.19 27.84
N TYR A 200 -24.25 -17.87 28.10
CA TYR A 200 -23.04 -17.09 28.22
C TYR A 200 -23.23 -15.85 29.08
N ASN A 201 -22.19 -15.55 29.88
CA ASN A 201 -22.04 -14.28 30.59
C ASN A 201 -20.56 -13.88 30.54
N PRO A 202 -20.21 -12.64 30.16
CA PRO A 202 -18.82 -12.16 30.11
C PRO A 202 -18.11 -12.19 31.47
N ALA A 203 -18.84 -12.07 32.59
CA ALA A 203 -18.29 -12.09 33.93
C ALA A 203 -18.08 -13.50 34.51
N ASP A 204 -18.53 -14.54 33.80
CA ASP A 204 -18.47 -15.93 34.24
C ASP A 204 -17.39 -16.69 33.49
N HIS A 205 -16.28 -16.98 34.17
CA HIS A 205 -15.15 -17.69 33.58
C HIS A 205 -15.46 -19.14 33.17
N ASP A 206 -16.50 -19.75 33.73
CA ASP A 206 -16.90 -21.14 33.41
C ASP A 206 -17.60 -21.27 32.05
N THR A 207 -18.02 -20.16 31.46
CA THR A 207 -18.67 -20.13 30.12
C THR A 207 -17.70 -19.96 28.96
N PHE A 208 -16.40 -20.01 29.21
CA PHE A 208 -15.36 -19.83 28.18
C PHE A 208 -15.51 -20.75 26.92
N PRO A 209 -15.96 -22.01 27.02
CA PRO A 209 -16.20 -22.85 25.85
C PRO A 209 -17.24 -22.27 24.89
N ASN A 210 -18.18 -21.49 25.36
CA ASN A 210 -19.26 -20.90 24.56
C ASN A 210 -18.82 -19.59 23.86
N LEU A 211 -17.68 -19.02 24.25
CA LEU A 211 -17.17 -17.76 23.70
C LEU A 211 -16.95 -17.84 22.18
N LYS A 212 -16.45 -18.97 21.67
CA LYS A 212 -16.23 -19.17 20.25
C LYS A 212 -17.55 -19.12 19.46
N PHE A 213 -18.58 -19.80 19.96
CA PHE A 213 -19.92 -19.78 19.34
C PHE A 213 -20.53 -18.39 19.45
N PHE A 214 -20.42 -17.73 20.60
CA PHE A 214 -20.85 -16.35 20.81
C PHE A 214 -20.21 -15.41 19.77
N ASN A 215 -18.89 -15.45 19.62
CA ASN A 215 -18.18 -14.60 18.68
C ASN A 215 -18.55 -14.88 17.21
N MET A 216 -18.83 -16.13 16.86
CA MET A 216 -19.19 -16.49 15.48
C MET A 216 -20.64 -16.12 15.11
N HIS A 217 -21.58 -16.22 16.05
CA HIS A 217 -23.01 -16.15 15.74
C HIS A 217 -23.74 -14.95 16.33
N TYR A 218 -23.29 -14.43 17.49
CA TYR A 218 -24.02 -13.36 18.18
C TYR A 218 -23.30 -12.02 18.19
N SER A 219 -21.99 -12.00 18.19
CA SER A 219 -21.22 -10.76 18.37
C SER A 219 -21.45 -9.75 17.24
N SER A 220 -21.57 -10.20 15.97
CA SER A 220 -21.84 -9.33 14.84
C SER A 220 -23.23 -8.69 14.90
N ILE A 221 -24.23 -9.44 15.35
CA ILE A 221 -25.60 -8.93 15.49
C ILE A 221 -25.64 -7.94 16.66
N LEU A 222 -25.03 -8.31 17.80
CA LEU A 222 -25.06 -7.50 19.03
C LEU A 222 -24.27 -6.20 18.88
N SER A 223 -23.16 -6.20 18.13
CA SER A 223 -22.38 -4.98 17.87
C SER A 223 -23.19 -3.90 17.16
N ASP A 224 -24.11 -4.31 16.29
CA ASP A 224 -24.93 -3.42 15.48
C ASP A 224 -26.35 -3.26 16.03
N THR A 225 -26.59 -3.71 17.27
CA THR A 225 -27.91 -3.66 17.92
C THR A 225 -28.07 -2.44 18.80
N GLU A 226 -29.17 -1.73 18.60
CA GLU A 226 -29.70 -0.70 19.48
C GLU A 226 -30.70 -1.35 20.45
N PHE A 227 -30.41 -1.32 21.75
CA PHE A 227 -31.35 -1.78 22.76
C PHE A 227 -32.18 -0.60 23.25
N VAL A 228 -33.48 -0.60 22.99
CA VAL A 228 -34.33 0.56 23.15
C VAL A 228 -35.36 0.30 24.27
N ASN A 229 -35.44 1.22 25.24
CA ASN A 229 -36.47 1.30 26.22
C ASN A 229 -36.89 2.76 26.45
N PRO A 230 -38.19 3.08 26.47
CA PRO A 230 -38.67 4.47 26.59
C PRO A 230 -38.26 5.16 27.90
N GLN A 231 -38.11 4.43 29.02
CA GLN A 231 -37.80 4.97 30.32
C GLN A 231 -36.30 5.04 30.61
N VAL A 232 -35.54 4.06 30.14
CA VAL A 232 -34.10 3.95 30.36
C VAL A 232 -33.32 4.68 29.27
N GLY A 233 -33.82 4.64 28.05
CA GLY A 233 -33.15 5.15 26.84
C GLY A 233 -32.53 4.03 26.02
N THR A 234 -31.61 4.39 25.12
CA THR A 234 -30.96 3.44 24.23
C THR A 234 -29.62 2.98 24.82
N LEU A 235 -29.40 1.67 24.82
CA LEU A 235 -28.17 1.04 25.25
C LEU A 235 -27.40 0.52 24.03
N PHE A 236 -26.08 0.58 24.14
CA PHE A 236 -25.15 0.07 23.13
C PHE A 236 -24.01 -0.71 23.79
N PHE A 237 -23.45 -1.68 23.09
CA PHE A 237 -22.12 -2.18 23.39
C PHE A 237 -21.08 -1.16 22.95
N THR A 238 -20.07 -0.88 23.78
CA THR A 238 -18.99 0.04 23.45
C THR A 238 -17.65 -0.67 23.42
N ASN A 239 -16.75 -0.26 22.53
CA ASN A 239 -15.39 -0.82 22.45
C ASN A 239 -14.56 -0.61 23.72
N LYS A 240 -14.88 0.40 24.52
CA LYS A 240 -14.20 0.66 25.79
C LYS A 240 -14.36 -0.48 26.81
N TYR A 241 -15.53 -1.11 26.77
CA TYR A 241 -15.87 -2.23 27.67
C TYR A 241 -15.95 -3.57 26.92
N GLY A 242 -15.68 -3.58 25.62
CA GLY A 242 -15.89 -4.72 24.76
C GLY A 242 -17.36 -5.18 24.80
N PHE A 243 -17.55 -6.49 24.78
CA PHE A 243 -18.88 -7.10 24.98
C PHE A 243 -19.17 -7.44 26.46
N SER A 244 -18.49 -6.79 27.40
CA SER A 244 -18.70 -7.08 28.83
C SER A 244 -19.90 -6.37 29.42
N LYS A 245 -20.23 -5.16 28.93
CA LYS A 245 -21.34 -4.34 29.45
C LYS A 245 -22.04 -3.56 28.37
N LEU A 246 -23.31 -3.22 28.57
CA LEU A 246 -24.02 -2.22 27.80
C LEU A 246 -24.03 -0.89 28.57
N VAL A 247 -24.14 0.21 27.80
CA VAL A 247 -24.14 1.55 28.38
C VAL A 247 -25.17 2.44 27.71
N THR A 248 -25.77 3.37 28.43
CA THR A 248 -26.63 4.38 27.85
C THR A 248 -25.81 5.33 26.97
N ALA A 249 -26.11 5.33 25.69
CA ALA A 249 -25.41 6.14 24.68
C ALA A 249 -26.39 6.69 23.66
N LYS A 250 -25.89 7.54 22.76
CA LYS A 250 -26.62 8.05 21.59
C LYS A 250 -25.66 8.14 20.43
N TYR A 251 -26.18 8.24 19.22
CA TYR A 251 -25.35 8.56 18.07
C TYR A 251 -24.80 9.97 18.19
N GLU A 252 -23.52 10.13 17.94
CA GLU A 252 -22.84 11.42 17.96
C GLU A 252 -23.31 12.30 16.78
N TYR A 253 -23.56 11.66 15.63
CA TYR A 253 -23.99 12.35 14.41
C TYR A 253 -25.30 11.79 13.90
N THR A 254 -26.17 12.68 13.41
CA THR A 254 -27.45 12.32 12.80
C THR A 254 -27.72 13.21 11.57
N LEU A 255 -28.47 12.66 10.61
CA LEU A 255 -28.95 13.45 9.48
C LEU A 255 -30.21 14.22 9.86
N SER A 256 -30.24 15.52 9.59
CA SER A 256 -31.42 16.35 9.77
C SER A 256 -31.63 17.26 8.56
N ARG A 257 -32.89 17.60 8.29
CA ARG A 257 -33.22 18.59 7.26
C ARG A 257 -33.08 19.99 7.87
N MET A 258 -32.29 20.83 7.25
CA MET A 258 -32.12 22.21 7.63
C MET A 258 -32.18 23.11 6.41
N THR A 259 -32.73 24.32 6.60
CA THR A 259 -32.67 25.37 5.59
C THR A 259 -31.29 26.03 5.64
N VAL A 260 -30.52 25.87 4.56
CA VAL A 260 -29.17 26.49 4.44
C VAL A 260 -29.22 27.58 3.40
N LEU A 261 -28.58 28.70 3.70
CA LEU A 261 -28.45 29.82 2.75
C LEU A 261 -27.34 29.47 1.75
N GLU A 262 -27.69 29.11 0.52
CA GLU A 262 -26.74 28.81 -0.56
C GLU A 262 -26.97 29.82 -1.70
N ASN A 263 -25.93 30.57 -2.05
CA ASN A 263 -25.97 31.63 -3.08
C ASN A 263 -27.12 32.67 -2.89
N GLY A 264 -27.41 33.00 -1.64
CA GLY A 264 -28.47 33.98 -1.31
C GLY A 264 -29.90 33.42 -1.37
N LYS A 265 -30.08 32.10 -1.56
CA LYS A 265 -31.37 31.42 -1.53
C LYS A 265 -31.44 30.43 -0.38
N ASN A 266 -32.61 30.36 0.26
CA ASN A 266 -32.88 29.34 1.26
C ASN A 266 -33.16 28.02 0.58
N VAL A 267 -32.28 27.03 0.78
CA VAL A 267 -32.41 25.69 0.23
C VAL A 267 -32.53 24.68 1.37
N GLU A 268 -33.57 23.83 1.34
CA GLU A 268 -33.64 22.69 2.26
C GLU A 268 -32.64 21.64 1.88
N LYS A 269 -31.75 21.33 2.80
CA LYS A 269 -30.68 20.34 2.60
C LYS A 269 -30.59 19.39 3.80
N THR A 270 -30.40 18.12 3.51
CA THR A 270 -30.08 17.17 4.56
C THR A 270 -28.63 17.35 4.95
N VAL A 271 -28.39 17.73 6.20
CA VAL A 271 -27.06 17.99 6.77
C VAL A 271 -26.78 17.03 7.92
N LEU A 272 -25.51 16.74 8.14
CA LEU A 272 -25.05 15.98 9.29
C LEU A 272 -24.97 16.94 10.49
N ILE A 273 -25.60 16.58 11.61
CA ILE A 273 -25.60 17.37 12.84
C ILE A 273 -24.85 16.58 13.92
N ASN A 274 -23.98 17.26 14.66
CA ASN A 274 -23.43 16.74 15.90
C ASN A 274 -24.48 16.86 17.01
N THR A 275 -24.93 15.73 17.54
CA THR A 275 -26.01 15.67 18.57
C THR A 275 -25.58 16.16 19.96
N ILE A 276 -24.28 16.36 20.19
CA ILE A 276 -23.74 16.90 21.44
C ILE A 276 -23.84 18.41 21.43
N THR A 277 -23.36 19.03 20.35
CA THR A 277 -23.29 20.49 20.20
C THR A 277 -24.51 21.10 19.55
N GLY A 278 -25.35 20.29 18.89
CA GLY A 278 -26.48 20.76 18.06
C GLY A 278 -26.06 21.46 16.76
N MET A 279 -24.76 21.56 16.49
CA MET A 279 -24.23 22.29 15.36
C MET A 279 -24.13 21.41 14.11
N PRO A 280 -24.34 21.99 12.91
CA PRO A 280 -24.13 21.29 11.65
C PRO A 280 -22.64 21.01 11.44
N VAL A 281 -22.35 19.82 10.96
CA VAL A 281 -21.00 19.41 10.52
C VAL A 281 -20.74 20.03 9.15
N ILE A 282 -19.62 20.75 9.03
CA ILE A 282 -19.21 21.36 7.77
C ILE A 282 -18.42 20.35 6.96
N GLU A 283 -18.83 20.17 5.70
CA GLU A 283 -18.07 19.41 4.72
C GLU A 283 -17.25 20.38 3.85
N ARG A 284 -15.93 20.34 3.99
CA ARG A 284 -15.00 21.20 3.25
C ARG A 284 -13.65 20.52 3.05
N ASP A 285 -13.02 20.76 1.91
CA ASP A 285 -11.67 20.28 1.58
C ASP A 285 -11.52 18.75 1.75
N TYR A 286 -12.54 17.99 1.28
CA TYR A 286 -12.62 16.54 1.41
C TYR A 286 -12.58 16.03 2.85
N ALA A 287 -13.10 16.79 3.79
CA ALA A 287 -13.19 16.40 5.19
C ALA A 287 -14.46 16.92 5.84
N PHE A 288 -14.88 16.23 6.90
CA PHE A 288 -15.93 16.66 7.80
C PHE A 288 -15.32 17.36 9.01
N TRP A 289 -15.95 18.48 9.41
CA TRP A 289 -15.45 19.35 10.47
C TRP A 289 -16.54 19.64 11.49
N ASN A 290 -16.24 19.41 12.78
CA ASN A 290 -17.05 19.92 13.87
C ASN A 290 -16.79 21.43 14.04
N VAL A 291 -17.85 22.16 14.40
CA VAL A 291 -17.76 23.57 14.78
C VAL A 291 -18.06 23.67 16.27
N ASP A 292 -17.15 24.24 17.00
CA ASP A 292 -17.37 24.58 18.41
C ASP A 292 -18.36 25.74 18.51
N PRO A 293 -19.48 25.60 19.24
CA PRO A 293 -20.52 26.63 19.31
C PRO A 293 -20.07 27.91 20.00
N GLU A 294 -19.11 27.86 20.93
CA GLU A 294 -18.67 29.03 21.70
C GLU A 294 -17.54 29.77 21.00
N THR A 295 -16.56 29.04 20.45
CA THR A 295 -15.36 29.63 19.88
C THR A 295 -15.39 29.74 18.34
N GLY A 296 -16.35 29.10 17.68
CA GLY A 296 -16.40 28.97 16.22
C GLY A 296 -15.23 28.15 15.63
N LYS A 297 -14.38 27.57 16.48
CA LYS A 297 -13.21 26.80 16.06
C LYS A 297 -13.64 25.53 15.32
N LYS A 298 -13.02 25.30 14.16
CA LYS A 298 -13.28 24.12 13.35
C LYS A 298 -12.26 23.03 13.70
N THR A 299 -12.77 21.86 14.07
CA THR A 299 -11.94 20.67 14.36
C THR A 299 -12.25 19.60 13.33
N LYS A 300 -11.21 19.12 12.63
CA LYS A 300 -11.36 18.05 11.65
C LYS A 300 -11.77 16.75 12.34
N ILE A 301 -12.84 16.14 11.85
CA ILE A 301 -13.31 14.81 12.31
C ILE A 301 -12.63 13.73 11.49
N MET A 302 -12.93 13.67 10.21
CA MET A 302 -12.43 12.63 9.29
C MET A 302 -12.38 13.16 7.85
N GLY A 303 -11.35 12.77 7.13
CA GLY A 303 -11.22 13.06 5.70
C GLY A 303 -11.60 11.88 4.83
N TYR A 304 -11.89 12.16 3.57
CA TYR A 304 -12.14 11.16 2.54
C TYR A 304 -11.35 11.49 1.27
N TYR A 305 -11.02 10.46 0.46
CA TYR A 305 -10.32 10.71 -0.79
C TYR A 305 -11.28 11.27 -1.84
N GLY A 306 -10.74 12.11 -2.73
CA GLY A 306 -11.47 12.68 -3.85
C GLY A 306 -10.52 13.28 -4.88
N TYR A 307 -11.07 13.70 -6.00
CA TYR A 307 -10.31 14.22 -7.13
C TYR A 307 -9.75 15.62 -6.81
N ALA A 308 -8.46 15.67 -6.56
CA ALA A 308 -7.73 16.90 -6.22
C ALA A 308 -7.13 17.62 -7.45
N GLY A 309 -7.34 17.08 -8.66
CA GLY A 309 -6.79 17.64 -9.89
C GLY A 309 -5.26 17.64 -9.88
N LEU A 310 -4.65 18.72 -10.34
CA LEU A 310 -3.18 18.87 -10.41
C LEU A 310 -2.53 19.30 -9.08
N LYS A 311 -3.24 19.22 -7.95
CA LYS A 311 -2.74 19.70 -6.65
C LYS A 311 -1.41 19.06 -6.26
N ASN A 312 -1.27 17.74 -6.37
CA ASN A 312 -0.03 17.03 -6.02
C ASN A 312 1.16 17.50 -6.86
N PHE A 313 0.95 17.72 -8.16
CA PHE A 313 1.97 18.26 -9.07
C PHE A 313 2.29 19.72 -8.74
N LYS A 314 1.27 20.52 -8.44
CA LYS A 314 1.45 21.91 -8.04
C LYS A 314 2.20 22.02 -6.71
N ASP A 315 1.82 21.24 -5.71
CA ASP A 315 2.48 21.21 -4.40
C ASP A 315 3.95 20.80 -4.54
N LEU A 316 4.26 19.83 -5.41
CA LEU A 316 5.62 19.40 -5.71
C LEU A 316 6.48 20.53 -6.30
N LEU A 317 5.88 21.43 -7.12
CA LEU A 317 6.62 22.47 -7.84
C LEU A 317 6.59 23.84 -7.14
N THR A 318 5.62 24.09 -6.23
CA THR A 318 5.41 25.42 -5.64
C THR A 318 5.55 25.46 -4.12
N ASN A 319 5.29 24.36 -3.44
CA ASN A 319 5.45 24.30 -1.98
C ASN A 319 6.93 24.11 -1.61
N LYS A 320 7.58 25.15 -1.12
CA LYS A 320 9.02 25.14 -0.78
C LYS A 320 9.41 24.00 0.17
N GLN A 321 8.53 23.60 1.10
CA GLN A 321 8.81 22.53 2.06
C GLN A 321 8.79 21.14 1.42
N ILE A 322 8.13 20.98 0.27
CA ILE A 322 8.10 19.74 -0.54
C ILE A 322 9.12 19.83 -1.67
N MET A 323 9.17 20.98 -2.37
CA MET A 323 10.01 21.19 -3.54
C MET A 323 11.51 21.11 -3.21
N SER A 324 11.96 21.72 -2.10
CA SER A 324 13.38 21.75 -1.77
C SER A 324 13.96 20.34 -1.51
N PRO A 325 13.36 19.50 -0.65
CA PRO A 325 13.80 18.11 -0.50
C PRO A 325 13.69 17.31 -1.82
N PHE A 326 12.60 17.49 -2.56
CA PHE A 326 12.40 16.81 -3.84
C PHE A 326 13.52 17.16 -4.85
N LEU A 327 13.87 18.45 -4.97
CA LEU A 327 14.92 18.89 -5.90
C LEU A 327 16.29 18.33 -5.50
N SER A 328 16.59 18.26 -4.21
CA SER A 328 17.83 17.64 -3.71
C SER A 328 17.90 16.15 -4.10
N VAL A 329 16.81 15.41 -3.89
CA VAL A 329 16.70 14.00 -4.28
C VAL A 329 16.77 13.83 -5.80
N PHE A 330 16.12 14.73 -6.55
CA PHE A 330 16.13 14.74 -8.01
C PHE A 330 17.55 14.89 -8.57
N ILE A 331 18.28 15.90 -8.13
CA ILE A 331 19.68 16.14 -8.55
C ILE A 331 20.55 14.95 -8.18
N TRP A 332 20.46 14.50 -6.94
CA TRP A 332 21.22 13.33 -6.50
C TRP A 332 20.92 12.07 -7.31
N THR A 333 19.68 11.86 -7.75
CA THR A 333 19.33 10.70 -8.59
C THR A 333 20.12 10.68 -9.90
N PHE A 334 20.28 11.85 -10.55
CA PHE A 334 21.10 11.97 -11.75
C PHE A 334 22.58 11.80 -11.46
N GLU A 335 23.10 12.45 -10.39
CA GLU A 335 24.48 12.28 -9.95
C GLU A 335 24.79 10.81 -9.63
N TRP A 336 23.93 10.16 -8.88
CA TRP A 336 24.02 8.75 -8.54
C TRP A 336 24.10 7.85 -9.78
N ALA A 337 23.17 8.01 -10.72
CA ALA A 337 23.14 7.19 -11.92
C ALA A 337 24.38 7.42 -12.80
N ALA A 338 24.79 8.68 -12.99
CA ALA A 338 25.96 9.04 -13.79
C ALA A 338 27.26 8.54 -13.15
N LEU A 339 27.47 8.81 -11.85
CA LEU A 339 28.67 8.39 -11.12
C LEU A 339 28.75 6.86 -11.02
N SER A 340 27.62 6.19 -10.83
CA SER A 340 27.54 4.71 -10.83
C SER A 340 28.03 4.12 -12.16
N VAL A 341 27.55 4.64 -13.29
CA VAL A 341 28.00 4.19 -14.62
C VAL A 341 29.48 4.53 -14.81
N PHE A 342 29.89 5.73 -14.46
CA PHE A 342 31.29 6.17 -14.59
C PHE A 342 32.24 5.26 -13.83
N PHE A 343 32.00 4.99 -12.55
CA PHE A 343 32.90 4.17 -11.75
C PHE A 343 32.88 2.70 -12.13
N THR A 344 31.68 2.12 -12.36
CA THR A 344 31.57 0.73 -12.78
C THR A 344 32.22 0.48 -14.14
N PHE A 345 32.00 1.39 -15.10
CA PHE A 345 32.60 1.32 -16.42
C PHE A 345 34.13 1.53 -16.36
N SER A 346 34.61 2.54 -15.64
CA SER A 346 36.05 2.79 -15.53
C SER A 346 36.81 1.60 -14.94
N VAL A 347 36.32 1.07 -13.80
CA VAL A 347 36.94 -0.12 -13.18
C VAL A 347 36.83 -1.32 -14.10
N GLY A 348 35.64 -1.57 -14.68
CA GLY A 348 35.41 -2.68 -15.60
C GLY A 348 36.30 -2.60 -16.84
N LEU A 349 36.44 -1.42 -17.46
CA LEU A 349 37.28 -1.20 -18.64
C LEU A 349 38.76 -1.39 -18.33
N ILE A 350 39.26 -0.84 -17.22
CA ILE A 350 40.66 -1.02 -16.81
C ILE A 350 40.97 -2.52 -16.64
N LEU A 351 40.10 -3.24 -15.94
CA LEU A 351 40.27 -4.70 -15.75
C LEU A 351 40.16 -5.45 -17.08
N ALA A 352 39.25 -5.07 -17.97
CA ALA A 352 39.11 -5.64 -19.29
C ALA A 352 40.40 -5.45 -20.15
N ILE A 353 40.99 -4.26 -20.13
CA ILE A 353 42.27 -3.99 -20.84
C ILE A 353 43.39 -4.87 -20.29
N ILE A 354 43.51 -4.96 -18.96
CA ILE A 354 44.53 -5.82 -18.31
C ILE A 354 44.32 -7.29 -18.72
N LEU A 355 43.10 -7.78 -18.65
CA LEU A 355 42.74 -9.17 -18.95
C LEU A 355 42.71 -9.48 -20.46
N ASN A 356 42.74 -8.48 -21.32
CA ASN A 356 42.83 -8.69 -22.76
C ASN A 356 44.27 -9.04 -23.21
N ASN A 357 45.26 -8.77 -22.36
CA ASN A 357 46.66 -9.08 -22.68
C ASN A 357 46.87 -10.60 -22.80
N ARG A 358 47.18 -11.07 -24.02
CA ARG A 358 47.42 -12.50 -24.31
C ARG A 358 48.64 -13.09 -23.60
N ARG A 359 49.61 -12.28 -23.18
CA ARG A 359 50.82 -12.73 -22.47
C ARG A 359 50.59 -12.96 -20.97
N MET A 360 49.43 -12.60 -20.45
CA MET A 360 49.10 -12.75 -19.02
C MET A 360 48.90 -14.24 -18.66
N LYS A 361 49.72 -14.74 -17.75
CA LYS A 361 49.55 -16.08 -17.19
C LYS A 361 48.32 -16.14 -16.28
N PHE A 362 47.65 -17.30 -16.22
CA PHE A 362 46.45 -17.50 -15.40
C PHE A 362 45.26 -16.59 -15.67
N ARG A 363 45.19 -15.99 -16.87
CA ARG A 363 44.12 -15.05 -17.25
C ARG A 363 42.72 -15.59 -17.00
N SER A 364 42.47 -16.89 -17.26
CA SER A 364 41.18 -17.53 -17.02
C SER A 364 40.78 -17.52 -15.54
N ILE A 365 41.76 -17.80 -14.64
CA ILE A 365 41.53 -17.80 -13.20
C ILE A 365 41.15 -16.37 -12.73
N TYR A 366 41.90 -15.37 -13.14
CA TYR A 366 41.56 -13.96 -12.78
C TYR A 366 40.18 -13.54 -13.29
N ARG A 367 39.79 -13.93 -14.50
CA ARG A 367 38.45 -13.65 -15.02
C ARG A 367 37.38 -14.30 -14.14
N THR A 368 37.55 -15.57 -13.79
CA THR A 368 36.61 -16.28 -12.93
C THR A 368 36.49 -15.63 -11.54
N LEU A 369 37.64 -15.28 -10.92
CA LEU A 369 37.64 -14.63 -9.60
C LEU A 369 36.96 -13.24 -9.61
N LEU A 370 37.19 -12.45 -10.68
CA LEU A 370 36.62 -11.10 -10.79
C LEU A 370 35.12 -11.12 -11.12
N ILE A 371 34.55 -12.25 -11.54
CA ILE A 371 33.09 -12.40 -11.73
C ILE A 371 32.39 -12.81 -10.45
N ILE A 372 33.10 -13.26 -9.40
CA ILE A 372 32.51 -13.72 -8.13
C ILE A 372 31.52 -12.70 -7.54
N PRO A 373 31.82 -11.36 -7.50
CA PRO A 373 30.86 -10.40 -6.95
C PRO A 373 29.47 -10.46 -7.62
N TRP A 374 29.43 -10.80 -8.90
CA TRP A 374 28.18 -10.92 -9.66
C TRP A 374 27.45 -12.25 -9.41
N ALA A 375 28.16 -13.27 -8.98
CA ALA A 375 27.58 -14.57 -8.61
C ALA A 375 26.91 -14.56 -7.22
N ILE A 376 27.29 -13.60 -6.34
CA ILE A 376 26.69 -13.46 -5.01
C ILE A 376 25.41 -12.63 -5.13
N PRO A 377 24.28 -13.07 -4.54
CA PRO A 377 23.06 -12.25 -4.52
C PRO A 377 23.33 -10.85 -3.96
N ALA A 378 22.92 -9.82 -4.71
CA ALA A 378 23.26 -8.44 -4.41
C ALA A 378 22.87 -8.01 -2.97
N PHE A 379 21.71 -8.46 -2.48
CA PHE A 379 21.27 -8.11 -1.13
C PHE A 379 22.20 -8.62 -0.03
N ILE A 380 22.80 -9.80 -0.21
CA ILE A 380 23.79 -10.37 0.73
C ILE A 380 25.05 -9.49 0.75
N SER A 381 25.55 -9.13 -0.43
CA SER A 381 26.71 -8.25 -0.54
C SER A 381 26.45 -6.89 0.11
N ILE A 382 25.30 -6.27 -0.16
CA ILE A 382 24.93 -4.96 0.39
C ILE A 382 24.88 -5.01 1.92
N ILE A 383 24.22 -6.02 2.50
CA ILE A 383 24.12 -6.16 3.95
C ILE A 383 25.50 -6.43 4.58
N MET A 384 26.33 -7.26 3.93
CA MET A 384 27.70 -7.52 4.36
C MET A 384 28.53 -6.23 4.39
N PHE A 385 28.44 -5.39 3.37
CA PHE A 385 29.10 -4.07 3.37
C PHE A 385 28.56 -3.17 4.47
N ARG A 386 27.24 -3.09 4.63
CA ARG A 386 26.62 -2.26 5.67
C ARG A 386 27.06 -2.64 7.08
N VAL A 387 27.02 -3.93 7.40
CA VAL A 387 27.26 -4.42 8.76
C VAL A 387 28.76 -4.73 8.99
N GLY A 388 29.40 -5.40 8.03
CA GLY A 388 30.78 -5.89 8.20
C GLY A 388 31.85 -4.86 7.85
N PHE A 389 31.63 -4.02 6.82
CA PHE A 389 32.67 -3.11 6.33
C PHE A 389 32.50 -1.68 6.84
N PHE A 390 31.29 -1.13 6.77
CA PHE A 390 31.01 0.30 7.07
C PHE A 390 30.48 0.56 8.48
N ASN A 391 30.38 -0.45 9.33
CA ASN A 391 29.96 -0.22 10.71
C ASN A 391 30.97 0.68 11.44
N VAL A 392 30.46 1.71 12.16
CA VAL A 392 31.29 2.70 12.83
C VAL A 392 32.16 2.06 13.92
N SER A 393 31.58 1.12 14.70
CA SER A 393 32.22 0.56 15.88
C SER A 393 33.14 -0.64 15.61
N PHE A 394 32.78 -1.51 14.64
CA PHE A 394 33.50 -2.76 14.38
C PHE A 394 33.75 -3.04 12.89
N GLY A 395 33.33 -2.15 11.99
CA GLY A 395 33.52 -2.32 10.56
C GLY A 395 35.00 -2.43 10.16
N ILE A 396 35.29 -3.35 9.23
CA ILE A 396 36.66 -3.64 8.77
C ILE A 396 37.37 -2.39 8.28
N ILE A 397 36.67 -1.49 7.57
CA ILE A 397 37.30 -0.26 7.04
C ILE A 397 37.72 0.65 8.19
N ASN A 398 36.84 0.89 9.15
CA ASN A 398 37.18 1.75 10.30
C ASN A 398 38.28 1.12 11.18
N LYS A 399 38.13 -0.15 11.57
CA LYS A 399 39.01 -0.79 12.54
C LYS A 399 40.37 -1.17 11.98
N ILE A 400 40.42 -1.69 10.75
CA ILE A 400 41.68 -2.19 10.18
C ILE A 400 42.35 -1.11 9.33
N PHE A 401 41.63 -0.52 8.35
CA PHE A 401 42.28 0.43 7.44
C PHE A 401 42.47 1.79 8.06
N LEU A 402 41.47 2.37 8.71
CA LEU A 402 41.57 3.73 9.24
C LEU A 402 42.31 3.76 10.58
N GLU A 403 41.87 3.03 11.59
CA GLU A 403 42.46 3.09 12.93
C GLU A 403 43.82 2.41 12.97
N LYS A 404 43.95 1.15 12.51
CA LYS A 404 45.17 0.36 12.68
C LYS A 404 46.27 0.70 11.68
N TRP A 405 45.95 0.95 10.40
CA TRP A 405 46.95 1.20 9.36
C TRP A 405 47.23 2.68 9.15
N LEU A 406 46.19 3.52 9.11
CA LEU A 406 46.34 4.95 8.83
C LEU A 406 46.34 5.81 10.08
N HIS A 407 46.07 5.24 11.26
CA HIS A 407 45.98 5.97 12.55
C HIS A 407 44.99 7.15 12.51
N LEU A 408 43.90 7.01 11.72
CA LEU A 408 42.84 7.98 11.61
C LEU A 408 41.65 7.55 12.49
N GLY A 409 40.84 8.54 12.91
CA GLY A 409 39.60 8.24 13.62
C GLY A 409 38.55 7.53 12.75
N PRO A 410 37.55 6.89 13.36
CA PRO A 410 36.50 6.21 12.63
C PRO A 410 35.63 7.18 11.83
N ILE A 411 35.24 6.79 10.64
CA ILE A 411 34.27 7.51 9.80
C ILE A 411 32.86 7.06 10.14
N ASP A 412 31.96 8.01 10.39
CA ASP A 412 30.52 7.74 10.43
C ASP A 412 29.97 7.70 9.00
N TRP A 413 29.97 6.50 8.44
CA TRP A 413 29.57 6.26 7.05
C TRP A 413 28.12 6.60 6.75
N PHE A 414 27.21 6.46 7.73
CA PHE A 414 25.77 6.60 7.49
C PHE A 414 25.14 7.81 8.19
N GLY A 415 25.83 8.41 9.15
CA GLY A 415 25.39 9.67 9.78
C GLY A 415 25.80 10.91 9.00
N ASN A 416 26.80 10.79 8.10
CA ASN A 416 27.27 11.90 7.25
C ASN A 416 26.87 11.67 5.78
N ALA A 417 26.24 12.66 5.17
CA ALA A 417 25.72 12.56 3.80
C ALA A 417 26.80 12.29 2.75
N PHE A 418 27.95 12.93 2.85
CA PHE A 418 29.06 12.74 1.91
C PHE A 418 29.57 11.30 1.96
N TRP A 419 29.86 10.80 3.18
CA TRP A 419 30.35 9.44 3.34
C TRP A 419 29.32 8.38 2.99
N ALA A 420 28.03 8.64 3.23
CA ALA A 420 26.95 7.76 2.81
C ALA A 420 26.87 7.64 1.28
N LYS A 421 27.04 8.75 0.56
CA LYS A 421 27.11 8.77 -0.92
C LYS A 421 28.35 8.02 -1.42
N VAL A 422 29.52 8.21 -0.76
CA VAL A 422 30.74 7.47 -1.09
C VAL A 422 30.56 5.96 -0.86
N ALA A 423 29.98 5.56 0.27
CA ALA A 423 29.71 4.15 0.55
C ALA A 423 28.79 3.51 -0.50
N LEU A 424 27.73 4.22 -0.91
CA LEU A 424 26.83 3.78 -1.97
C LEU A 424 27.57 3.55 -3.29
N LEU A 425 28.41 4.50 -3.72
CA LEU A 425 29.15 4.40 -4.98
C LEU A 425 30.18 3.25 -4.93
N LEU A 426 30.87 3.04 -3.79
CA LEU A 426 31.80 1.93 -3.61
C LEU A 426 31.09 0.58 -3.73
N VAL A 427 29.96 0.40 -3.02
CA VAL A 427 29.19 -0.85 -3.07
C VAL A 427 28.62 -1.10 -4.46
N ASN A 428 28.06 -0.06 -5.09
CA ASN A 428 27.50 -0.22 -6.44
C ASN A 428 28.59 -0.50 -7.47
N THR A 429 29.78 0.09 -7.31
CA THR A 429 30.93 -0.22 -8.16
C THR A 429 31.35 -1.68 -8.00
N TRP A 430 31.42 -2.18 -6.76
CA TRP A 430 31.69 -3.59 -6.47
C TRP A 430 30.67 -4.56 -7.14
N LEU A 431 29.40 -4.19 -7.13
CA LEU A 431 28.34 -5.02 -7.73
C LEU A 431 28.33 -4.96 -9.27
N GLY A 432 28.69 -3.78 -9.84
CA GLY A 432 28.50 -3.51 -11.28
C GLY A 432 29.75 -3.69 -12.14
N PHE A 433 30.98 -3.59 -11.59
CA PHE A 433 32.20 -3.67 -12.41
C PHE A 433 32.36 -5.01 -13.16
N PRO A 434 31.93 -6.18 -12.64
CA PRO A 434 32.12 -7.43 -13.37
C PRO A 434 31.32 -7.46 -14.69
N TYR A 435 30.11 -6.92 -14.69
CA TYR A 435 29.31 -6.78 -15.91
C TYR A 435 30.03 -5.89 -16.92
N MET A 436 30.48 -4.69 -16.49
CA MET A 436 31.18 -3.74 -17.34
C MET A 436 32.50 -4.31 -17.87
N MET A 437 33.21 -5.10 -17.05
CA MET A 437 34.43 -5.80 -17.46
C MET A 437 34.15 -6.82 -18.57
N VAL A 438 33.10 -7.61 -18.45
CA VAL A 438 32.77 -8.66 -19.44
C VAL A 438 32.38 -8.05 -20.77
N ILE A 439 31.49 -7.06 -20.79
CA ILE A 439 31.07 -6.40 -22.05
C ILE A 439 32.20 -5.62 -22.69
N SER A 440 33.03 -4.92 -21.89
CA SER A 440 34.21 -4.20 -22.42
C SER A 440 35.25 -5.18 -22.98
N LEU A 441 35.44 -6.33 -22.34
CA LEU A 441 36.36 -7.35 -22.85
C LEU A 441 35.88 -7.94 -24.17
N GLY A 442 34.58 -8.19 -24.32
CA GLY A 442 33.97 -8.64 -25.57
C GLY A 442 34.17 -7.60 -26.71
N ALA A 443 33.89 -6.35 -26.40
CA ALA A 443 34.08 -5.25 -27.35
C ALA A 443 35.57 -5.00 -27.71
N LEU A 444 36.52 -5.15 -26.76
CA LEU A 444 37.95 -5.09 -27.06
C LEU A 444 38.40 -6.22 -27.98
N GLN A 445 37.80 -7.40 -27.90
CA GLN A 445 38.16 -8.56 -28.74
C GLN A 445 37.59 -8.46 -30.16
N SER A 446 36.61 -7.62 -30.41
CA SER A 446 36.06 -7.38 -31.74
C SER A 446 36.88 -6.39 -32.58
N ILE A 447 37.84 -5.66 -31.98
CA ILE A 447 38.68 -4.73 -32.67
C ILE A 447 39.78 -5.49 -33.42
N PRO A 448 39.93 -5.35 -34.76
CA PRO A 448 40.97 -6.02 -35.54
C PRO A 448 42.38 -5.64 -35.08
N ASN A 449 43.28 -6.63 -34.98
CA ASN A 449 44.66 -6.39 -34.55
C ASN A 449 45.45 -5.56 -35.56
N GLU A 450 45.10 -5.64 -36.84
CA GLU A 450 45.72 -4.91 -37.94
C GLU A 450 45.73 -3.40 -37.70
N LEU A 451 44.73 -2.84 -37.04
CA LEU A 451 44.68 -1.42 -36.68
C LEU A 451 45.79 -1.04 -35.69
N TYR A 452 46.13 -1.92 -34.76
CA TYR A 452 47.21 -1.67 -33.82
C TYR A 452 48.59 -1.89 -34.43
N GLU A 453 48.72 -2.82 -35.38
CA GLU A 453 49.95 -3.08 -36.12
C GLU A 453 50.27 -1.86 -37.02
N ALA A 454 49.29 -1.36 -37.77
CA ALA A 454 49.43 -0.16 -38.57
C ALA A 454 49.83 1.06 -37.74
N ALA A 455 49.11 1.31 -36.63
CA ALA A 455 49.43 2.39 -35.69
C ALA A 455 50.86 2.28 -35.10
N SER A 456 51.32 1.04 -34.85
CA SER A 456 52.69 0.79 -34.38
C SER A 456 53.74 1.12 -35.41
N ILE A 457 53.48 0.82 -36.70
CA ILE A 457 54.36 1.17 -37.83
C ILE A 457 54.45 2.70 -37.97
N ASP A 458 53.32 3.40 -37.77
CA ASP A 458 53.24 4.86 -37.78
C ASP A 458 53.86 5.53 -36.54
N GLY A 459 54.43 4.74 -35.60
CA GLY A 459 55.08 5.22 -34.39
C GLY A 459 54.14 5.67 -33.29
N ALA A 460 52.87 5.31 -33.31
CA ALA A 460 51.90 5.67 -32.27
C ALA A 460 52.22 4.97 -30.93
N SER A 461 52.25 5.76 -29.86
CA SER A 461 52.36 5.20 -28.51
C SER A 461 51.07 4.42 -28.11
N LYS A 462 51.16 3.50 -27.16
CA LYS A 462 50.01 2.75 -26.64
C LYS A 462 48.90 3.66 -26.11
N TRP A 463 49.26 4.80 -25.51
CA TRP A 463 48.32 5.81 -25.03
C TRP A 463 47.58 6.50 -26.19
N HIS A 464 48.33 6.84 -27.26
CA HIS A 464 47.75 7.43 -28.45
C HIS A 464 46.81 6.44 -29.17
N ALA A 465 47.24 5.19 -29.32
CA ALA A 465 46.40 4.13 -29.90
C ALA A 465 45.13 3.87 -29.05
N PHE A 466 45.22 3.95 -27.73
CA PHE A 466 44.04 3.83 -26.87
C PHE A 466 43.00 4.92 -27.17
N TRP A 467 43.38 6.19 -27.15
CA TRP A 467 42.43 7.30 -27.30
C TRP A 467 41.95 7.51 -28.74
N LYS A 468 42.74 7.14 -29.76
CA LYS A 468 42.41 7.38 -31.16
C LYS A 468 41.83 6.17 -31.89
N ILE A 469 42.10 4.96 -31.40
CA ILE A 469 41.60 3.71 -32.01
C ILE A 469 40.69 2.95 -31.02
N THR A 470 41.24 2.57 -29.87
CA THR A 470 40.53 1.67 -28.97
C THR A 470 39.24 2.28 -28.41
N PHE A 471 39.35 3.46 -27.77
CA PHE A 471 38.22 4.08 -27.07
C PHE A 471 37.07 4.47 -28.04
N PRO A 472 37.29 5.10 -29.18
CA PRO A 472 36.20 5.41 -30.11
C PRO A 472 35.50 4.17 -30.66
N LEU A 473 36.26 3.12 -31.05
CA LEU A 473 35.68 1.87 -31.55
C LEU A 473 34.92 1.10 -30.46
N LEU A 474 35.40 1.15 -29.22
CA LEU A 474 34.70 0.59 -28.07
C LEU A 474 33.36 1.26 -27.79
N MET A 475 33.29 2.59 -27.93
CA MET A 475 32.08 3.34 -27.61
C MET A 475 30.92 3.01 -28.57
N ILE A 476 31.18 2.54 -29.78
CA ILE A 476 30.13 2.17 -30.73
C ILE A 476 29.18 1.09 -30.14
N PRO A 477 29.67 -0.09 -29.74
CA PRO A 477 28.80 -1.11 -29.14
C PRO A 477 28.46 -0.84 -27.67
N LEU A 478 29.29 -0.06 -26.95
CA LEU A 478 29.09 0.13 -25.50
C LEU A 478 28.18 1.32 -25.18
N ALA A 479 28.09 2.36 -26.00
CA ALA A 479 27.27 3.53 -25.69
C ALA A 479 25.80 3.20 -25.39
N PRO A 480 25.09 2.36 -26.17
CA PRO A 480 23.73 1.96 -25.84
C PRO A 480 23.63 1.23 -24.49
N LEU A 481 24.62 0.40 -24.17
CA LEU A 481 24.67 -0.36 -22.90
C LEU A 481 24.96 0.55 -21.70
N LEU A 482 25.77 1.60 -21.88
CA LEU A 482 26.01 2.61 -20.84
C LEU A 482 24.75 3.43 -20.54
N VAL A 483 23.99 3.80 -21.57
CA VAL A 483 22.70 4.49 -21.39
C VAL A 483 21.69 3.58 -20.70
N ALA A 484 21.63 2.30 -21.08
CA ALA A 484 20.79 1.31 -20.40
C ALA A 484 21.19 1.14 -18.93
N SER A 485 22.50 1.12 -18.64
CA SER A 485 23.05 1.06 -17.28
C SER A 485 22.72 2.32 -16.48
N PHE A 486 22.69 3.50 -17.12
CA PHE A 486 22.24 4.73 -16.47
C PHE A 486 20.77 4.61 -16.05
N ALA A 487 19.88 4.19 -16.96
CA ALA A 487 18.47 3.99 -16.66
C ALA A 487 18.24 2.94 -15.55
N PHE A 488 19.03 1.87 -15.55
CA PHE A 488 19.02 0.86 -14.47
C PHE A 488 19.40 1.47 -13.12
N ASN A 489 20.52 2.19 -13.04
CA ASN A 489 20.98 2.82 -11.80
C ASN A 489 20.03 3.94 -11.33
N PHE A 490 19.42 4.68 -12.25
CA PHE A 490 18.41 5.70 -11.95
C PHE A 490 17.26 5.14 -11.07
N ASN A 491 16.94 3.86 -11.26
CA ASN A 491 15.89 3.14 -10.52
C ASN A 491 16.45 2.07 -9.57
N ASN A 492 17.73 2.10 -9.22
CA ASN A 492 18.33 1.07 -8.37
C ASN A 492 17.95 1.25 -6.90
N PHE A 493 16.71 0.91 -6.58
CA PHE A 493 16.14 0.97 -5.24
C PHE A 493 16.93 0.15 -4.22
N ASN A 494 17.35 -1.07 -4.60
CA ASN A 494 17.86 -2.06 -3.65
C ASN A 494 19.14 -1.57 -2.95
N VAL A 495 20.08 -1.01 -3.69
CA VAL A 495 21.35 -0.52 -3.12
C VAL A 495 21.09 0.62 -2.15
N ILE A 496 20.26 1.58 -2.53
CA ILE A 496 19.92 2.73 -1.68
C ILE A 496 19.20 2.26 -0.41
N TYR A 497 18.13 1.49 -0.57
CA TYR A 497 17.27 1.09 0.55
C TYR A 497 17.98 0.16 1.54
N LEU A 498 18.71 -0.82 1.06
CA LEU A 498 19.38 -1.80 1.92
C LEU A 498 20.65 -1.25 2.58
N LEU A 499 21.39 -0.35 1.92
CA LEU A 499 22.63 0.17 2.48
C LEU A 499 22.38 1.34 3.44
N THR A 500 21.66 2.37 3.02
CA THR A 500 21.47 3.62 3.77
C THR A 500 20.03 3.86 4.22
N GLY A 501 19.05 3.18 3.61
CA GLY A 501 17.63 3.50 3.81
C GLY A 501 17.23 4.89 3.31
N GLY A 502 18.05 5.50 2.42
CA GLY A 502 17.89 6.88 1.97
C GLY A 502 18.57 7.92 2.88
N GLY A 503 18.98 7.53 4.11
CA GLY A 503 19.55 8.43 5.11
C GLY A 503 20.95 9.00 4.75
N PRO A 504 21.42 9.98 5.53
CA PRO A 504 20.75 10.64 6.66
C PRO A 504 19.57 11.53 6.22
N PRO A 505 18.62 11.85 7.13
CA PRO A 505 17.47 12.70 6.79
C PRO A 505 17.89 14.09 6.29
N ILE A 506 17.11 14.67 5.38
CA ILE A 506 17.30 16.08 4.98
C ILE A 506 16.79 16.98 6.14
N PRO A 507 17.62 17.88 6.68
CA PRO A 507 17.21 18.77 7.76
C PRO A 507 16.00 19.63 7.39
N ASN A 508 15.08 19.83 8.34
CA ASN A 508 13.88 20.65 8.21
C ASN A 508 12.90 20.21 7.09
N SER A 509 13.02 18.98 6.58
CA SER A 509 12.07 18.43 5.63
C SER A 509 10.80 17.96 6.35
N ILE A 510 9.62 18.35 5.83
CA ILE A 510 8.33 17.80 6.28
C ILE A 510 8.01 16.46 5.62
N THR A 511 8.78 16.08 4.61
CA THR A 511 8.66 14.81 3.90
C THR A 511 9.74 13.83 4.37
N PRO A 512 9.54 12.52 4.26
CA PRO A 512 10.52 11.51 4.68
C PRO A 512 11.70 11.40 3.68
N ALA A 513 12.25 12.54 3.26
CA ALA A 513 13.36 12.59 2.32
C ALA A 513 14.71 12.47 3.03
N GLY A 514 15.56 11.60 2.54
CA GLY A 514 16.96 11.48 2.97
C GLY A 514 17.94 11.99 1.92
N GLN A 515 19.16 12.29 2.38
CA GLN A 515 20.23 12.88 1.54
C GLN A 515 20.83 11.90 0.54
N THR A 516 20.55 10.61 0.68
CA THR A 516 20.95 9.57 -0.27
C THR A 516 19.77 8.91 -0.96
N ASP A 517 18.54 9.40 -0.72
CA ASP A 517 17.38 8.93 -1.47
C ASP A 517 17.52 9.25 -2.95
N ILE A 518 17.18 8.28 -3.79
CA ILE A 518 16.85 8.51 -5.20
C ILE A 518 15.33 8.70 -5.33
N LEU A 519 14.86 9.18 -6.45
CA LEU A 519 13.43 9.43 -6.67
C LEU A 519 12.55 8.21 -6.34
N LEU A 520 13.00 7.01 -6.67
CA LEU A 520 12.24 5.78 -6.39
C LEU A 520 12.19 5.45 -4.90
N SER A 521 13.31 5.55 -4.15
CA SER A 521 13.32 5.29 -2.71
C SER A 521 12.58 6.37 -1.93
N TYR A 522 12.67 7.62 -2.35
CA TYR A 522 11.89 8.72 -1.80
C TYR A 522 10.38 8.51 -2.01
N THR A 523 9.97 8.11 -3.22
CA THR A 523 8.57 7.75 -3.52
C THR A 523 8.07 6.62 -2.61
N TYR A 524 8.90 5.60 -2.42
CA TYR A 524 8.61 4.49 -1.51
C TYR A 524 8.43 4.99 -0.06
N ASN A 525 9.34 5.83 0.41
CA ASN A 525 9.27 6.41 1.76
C ASN A 525 8.02 7.30 1.96
N LEU A 526 7.59 8.04 0.93
CA LEU A 526 6.34 8.81 0.95
C LEU A 526 5.10 7.92 1.04
N ALA A 527 5.12 6.78 0.36
CA ALA A 527 3.97 5.86 0.33
C ALA A 527 3.92 4.95 1.56
N PHE A 528 5.08 4.51 2.09
CA PHE A 528 5.16 3.46 3.11
C PHE A 528 5.92 3.86 4.37
N GLY A 529 6.66 4.98 4.37
CA GLY A 529 7.38 5.48 5.53
C GLY A 529 6.41 5.95 6.64
N GLY A 530 6.53 5.40 7.86
CA GLY A 530 5.53 5.53 8.90
C GLY A 530 5.54 6.82 9.74
N ALA A 531 6.66 7.55 9.80
CA ALA A 531 6.86 8.60 10.81
C ALA A 531 6.12 9.92 10.53
N SER A 532 5.91 10.30 9.26
CA SER A 532 5.28 11.57 8.86
C SER A 532 3.89 11.42 8.22
N GLY A 533 3.31 10.20 8.28
CA GLY A 533 2.10 9.86 7.53
C GLY A 533 2.43 9.43 6.10
N ARG A 534 1.49 8.75 5.47
CA ARG A 534 1.62 8.21 4.11
C ARG A 534 0.93 9.17 3.13
N ASN A 535 1.63 9.58 2.09
CA ASN A 535 1.08 10.44 1.04
C ASN A 535 1.16 9.73 -0.32
N TYR A 536 0.14 8.92 -0.61
CA TYR A 536 0.08 8.13 -1.83
C TYR A 536 -0.12 9.01 -3.08
N GLY A 537 -0.91 10.09 -2.98
CA GLY A 537 -1.15 11.01 -4.08
C GLY A 537 0.13 11.69 -4.58
N LEU A 538 0.95 12.19 -3.64
CA LEU A 538 2.23 12.81 -3.98
C LEU A 538 3.23 11.77 -4.50
N ALA A 539 3.29 10.58 -3.87
CA ALA A 539 4.14 9.47 -4.33
C ALA A 539 3.77 9.04 -5.77
N ALA A 540 2.48 8.93 -6.08
CA ALA A 540 2.01 8.62 -7.43
C ALA A 540 2.36 9.72 -8.45
N ALA A 541 2.25 11.00 -8.08
CA ALA A 541 2.66 12.11 -8.94
C ALA A 541 4.17 12.07 -9.26
N ILE A 542 5.02 11.77 -8.27
CA ILE A 542 6.46 11.58 -8.49
C ILE A 542 6.73 10.36 -9.37
N SER A 543 5.99 9.25 -9.18
CA SER A 543 6.13 8.05 -10.03
C SER A 543 5.84 8.34 -11.51
N ILE A 544 4.86 9.20 -11.81
CA ILE A 544 4.57 9.65 -13.17
C ILE A 544 5.75 10.45 -13.74
N LEU A 545 6.35 11.35 -12.95
CA LEU A 545 7.53 12.09 -13.39
C LEU A 545 8.72 11.16 -13.67
N ILE A 546 8.97 10.18 -12.80
CA ILE A 546 10.01 9.16 -13.01
C ILE A 546 9.76 8.42 -14.34
N PHE A 547 8.51 8.00 -14.57
CA PHE A 547 8.14 7.32 -15.82
C PHE A 547 8.43 8.18 -17.06
N ILE A 548 8.04 9.47 -17.04
CA ILE A 548 8.29 10.38 -18.16
C ILE A 548 9.79 10.54 -18.42
N ILE A 549 10.60 10.71 -17.36
CA ILE A 549 12.05 10.85 -17.47
C ILE A 549 12.67 9.61 -18.12
N ILE A 550 12.34 8.42 -17.60
CA ILE A 550 12.92 7.16 -18.09
C ILE A 550 12.45 6.87 -19.51
N ALA A 551 11.17 7.09 -19.80
CA ALA A 551 10.63 6.94 -21.15
C ALA A 551 11.36 7.85 -22.15
N THR A 552 11.66 9.10 -21.75
CA THR A 552 12.42 10.05 -22.58
C THR A 552 13.86 9.58 -22.80
N ILE A 553 14.56 9.15 -21.72
CA ILE A 553 15.92 8.62 -21.83
C ILE A 553 15.96 7.38 -22.73
N SER A 554 15.00 6.48 -22.57
CA SER A 554 14.88 5.28 -23.40
C SER A 554 14.61 5.60 -24.86
N ALA A 555 13.69 6.53 -25.14
CA ALA A 555 13.37 6.96 -26.50
C ALA A 555 14.60 7.61 -27.19
N VAL A 556 15.35 8.44 -26.47
CA VAL A 556 16.60 9.03 -26.98
C VAL A 556 17.63 7.94 -27.25
N ASN A 557 17.79 6.96 -26.35
CA ASN A 557 18.70 5.84 -26.54
C ASN A 557 18.36 5.03 -27.80
N PHE A 558 17.09 4.67 -28.00
CA PHE A 558 16.64 3.96 -29.19
C PHE A 558 16.90 4.75 -30.49
N LYS A 559 16.67 6.06 -30.46
CA LYS A 559 16.95 6.92 -31.64
C LYS A 559 18.44 7.00 -31.93
N LEU A 560 19.29 7.13 -30.93
CA LEU A 560 20.74 7.22 -31.11
C LEU A 560 21.38 5.88 -31.46
N SER A 561 20.81 4.75 -31.05
CA SER A 561 21.35 3.42 -31.38
C SER A 561 21.05 2.93 -32.79
N GLY A 562 20.23 3.66 -33.56
CA GLY A 562 19.85 3.27 -34.92
C GLY A 562 18.99 2.00 -35.01
N SER A 563 18.53 1.47 -33.88
CA SER A 563 17.81 0.19 -33.82
C SER A 563 16.48 0.16 -34.61
N PHE A 564 15.97 1.31 -35.04
CA PHE A 564 14.79 1.40 -35.91
C PHE A 564 15.11 1.35 -37.40
N GLU A 565 16.37 1.58 -37.83
CA GLU A 565 16.72 1.58 -39.26
C GLU A 565 16.90 0.17 -39.82
N GLU A 566 17.21 -0.82 -38.99
CA GLU A 566 17.37 -2.22 -39.41
C GLU A 566 16.05 -2.99 -39.61
N VAL A 567 14.93 -2.50 -39.08
CA VAL A 567 13.61 -3.16 -39.22
C VAL A 567 12.92 -2.83 -40.54
N ASN A 568 13.37 -1.80 -41.26
CA ASN A 568 12.80 -1.35 -42.54
C ASN A 568 13.69 -1.66 -43.78
N LYS A 569 14.73 -2.45 -43.62
CA LYS A 569 15.49 -3.10 -44.71
C LYS A 569 15.24 -4.61 -44.66
#